data_524a36d444e59ce9dc24babc84befde7
#
_entry.id   524a36d444e59ce9dc24babc84befde7
#
_cell.length_a   1.000
_cell.length_b   1.000
_cell.length_c   1.000
_cell.angle_alpha   90.00
_cell.angle_beta   90.00
_cell.angle_gamma   90.00
#
_symmetry.space_group_name_H-M   'P 1'
#
loop_
_entity.id
_entity.type
_entity.pdbx_description
1 polymer ?
#
loop_
_entity_poly.entity_id
_entity_poly.type
_entity_poly.pdbx_seq_one_letter_code
_entity_poly.pdbx_strand_id
1 'polypeptide(L)'
;MRKNFALIYELLDEVMDYGYPQILDPDLLKMYITQGKLSEKQETNIEKLKQITIQATGSISWRAEGIKYRYNELFIDIIESVNVLLSNRGTVLKSDVVGQVVMKTQLSGMPECKFGINDKLLIRDNTNAADGEKQQKGIQIDDIKFHQCVRLGRFDRDRSITFIPPDGLFEVMTYRVSQSINLPFKITPVIQEFPDDNRIEYSVKLRAIFEHSNFANNVVVKIPVPSNTANVKIYGAGIGKGKYEPDKSCIMWRIKKFQGDQEYILTGVANLVNTKNEKAWQKPPITMEFQVPMFTGSGVRVRYLRI
;
A
#
# COMPACT_ATOMS: atom_id res chain seq x y z
N MET A 1 -28.14 -5.86 -36.01
CA MET A 1 -27.02 -5.20 -35.30
C MET A 1 -27.50 -4.22 -34.21
N ARG A 2 -28.29 -3.18 -34.46
CA ARG A 2 -28.66 -2.18 -33.43
C ARG A 2 -29.34 -2.74 -32.14
N LYS A 3 -30.08 -3.88 -32.21
CA LYS A 3 -30.77 -4.45 -31.04
C LYS A 3 -29.87 -5.30 -30.15
N ASN A 4 -28.71 -5.75 -30.64
CA ASN A 4 -27.79 -6.65 -29.93
C ASN A 4 -26.38 -6.03 -29.77
N PHE A 5 -26.33 -4.72 -29.78
CA PHE A 5 -25.08 -3.97 -29.69
C PHE A 5 -24.27 -4.30 -28.42
N ALA A 6 -24.96 -4.32 -27.27
CA ALA A 6 -24.32 -4.64 -25.99
C ALA A 6 -23.69 -6.05 -26.00
N LEU A 7 -24.44 -7.05 -26.49
CA LEU A 7 -23.94 -8.42 -26.58
C LEU A 7 -22.73 -8.56 -27.53
N ILE A 8 -22.74 -7.81 -28.65
CA ILE A 8 -21.59 -7.81 -29.58
C ILE A 8 -20.37 -7.19 -28.92
N TYR A 9 -20.57 -6.15 -28.12
CA TYR A 9 -19.49 -5.49 -27.39
C TYR A 9 -18.88 -6.42 -26.34
N GLU A 10 -19.71 -7.07 -25.52
CA GLU A 10 -19.30 -8.04 -24.52
C GLU A 10 -18.54 -9.23 -25.15
N LEU A 11 -19.02 -9.72 -26.31
CA LEU A 11 -18.30 -10.78 -27.03
C LEU A 11 -16.93 -10.34 -27.55
N LEU A 12 -16.81 -9.10 -28.01
CA LEU A 12 -15.54 -8.57 -28.49
C LEU A 12 -14.54 -8.35 -27.34
N ASP A 13 -15.02 -7.94 -26.19
CA ASP A 13 -14.22 -7.80 -24.98
C ASP A 13 -13.68 -9.16 -24.48
N GLU A 14 -14.51 -10.20 -24.56
CA GLU A 14 -14.09 -11.56 -24.16
C GLU A 14 -13.13 -12.22 -25.19
N VAL A 15 -13.31 -11.90 -26.47
CA VAL A 15 -12.45 -12.45 -27.55
C VAL A 15 -11.08 -11.77 -27.56
N MET A 16 -11.03 -10.48 -27.23
CA MET A 16 -9.78 -9.69 -27.40
C MET A 16 -9.63 -8.68 -26.27
N ASP A 17 -8.50 -8.74 -25.56
CA ASP A 17 -8.10 -7.80 -24.54
C ASP A 17 -6.78 -7.12 -24.93
N TYR A 18 -6.75 -5.78 -24.97
CA TYR A 18 -5.59 -4.98 -25.42
C TYR A 18 -4.96 -5.41 -26.76
N GLY A 19 -5.76 -5.98 -27.67
CA GLY A 19 -5.29 -6.48 -28.97
C GLY A 19 -4.75 -7.91 -28.95
N TYR A 20 -4.79 -8.58 -27.80
CA TYR A 20 -4.42 -9.99 -27.67
C TYR A 20 -5.67 -10.89 -27.60
N PRO A 21 -5.71 -11.99 -28.39
CA PRO A 21 -6.83 -12.92 -28.32
C PRO A 21 -6.88 -13.64 -26.96
N GLN A 22 -8.06 -13.71 -26.36
CA GLN A 22 -8.32 -14.35 -25.07
C GLN A 22 -9.12 -15.64 -25.23
N ILE A 23 -10.44 -15.53 -25.37
CA ILE A 23 -11.34 -16.68 -25.52
C ILE A 23 -11.69 -16.84 -27.00
N LEU A 24 -11.12 -17.85 -27.68
CA LEU A 24 -11.37 -18.14 -29.10
C LEU A 24 -12.27 -19.36 -29.32
N ASP A 25 -12.63 -20.09 -28.26
CA ASP A 25 -13.48 -21.30 -28.37
C ASP A 25 -14.91 -20.90 -28.73
N PRO A 26 -15.44 -21.35 -29.89
CA PRO A 26 -16.81 -21.02 -30.33
C PRO A 26 -17.90 -21.53 -29.38
N ASP A 27 -17.67 -22.64 -28.69
CA ASP A 27 -18.65 -23.20 -27.79
C ASP A 27 -18.74 -22.45 -26.48
N LEU A 28 -17.62 -21.91 -25.98
CA LEU A 28 -17.60 -20.97 -24.87
C LEU A 28 -18.26 -19.64 -25.25
N LEU A 29 -17.94 -19.07 -26.42
CA LEU A 29 -18.56 -17.83 -26.90
C LEU A 29 -20.07 -17.95 -27.16
N LYS A 30 -20.56 -19.12 -27.62
CA LYS A 30 -22.01 -19.39 -27.75
C LYS A 30 -22.74 -19.32 -26.43
N MET A 31 -22.10 -19.68 -25.31
CA MET A 31 -22.70 -19.54 -23.99
C MET A 31 -22.98 -18.08 -23.64
N TYR A 32 -22.09 -17.14 -23.98
CA TYR A 32 -22.33 -15.71 -23.79
C TYR A 32 -23.53 -15.22 -24.62
N ILE A 33 -23.73 -15.77 -25.83
CA ILE A 33 -24.87 -15.41 -26.71
C ILE A 33 -26.21 -15.94 -26.16
N THR A 34 -26.22 -17.14 -25.63
CA THR A 34 -27.44 -17.75 -25.08
C THR A 34 -27.83 -17.19 -23.72
N GLN A 35 -26.88 -16.60 -22.99
CA GLN A 35 -27.05 -16.12 -21.64
C GLN A 35 -27.44 -14.63 -21.53
N GLY A 36 -27.54 -13.87 -22.61
CA GLY A 36 -27.98 -12.46 -22.61
C GLY A 36 -29.35 -12.17 -22.00
N LYS A 37 -29.97 -13.13 -21.30
CA LYS A 37 -31.21 -13.01 -20.52
C LYS A 37 -31.12 -13.62 -19.12
N LEU A 38 -29.95 -13.78 -18.54
CA LEU A 38 -29.78 -14.58 -17.34
C LEU A 38 -29.69 -13.74 -16.05
N SER A 39 -30.58 -14.10 -15.12
CA SER A 39 -30.65 -13.58 -13.75
C SER A 39 -29.44 -14.03 -12.91
N GLU A 40 -29.17 -13.31 -11.80
CA GLU A 40 -28.12 -13.50 -10.78
C GLU A 40 -27.83 -14.96 -10.34
N LYS A 41 -28.71 -15.90 -10.62
CA LYS A 41 -28.51 -17.33 -10.31
C LYS A 41 -27.53 -18.06 -11.24
N GLN A 42 -27.05 -17.43 -12.31
CA GLN A 42 -26.23 -18.08 -13.34
C GLN A 42 -24.77 -17.63 -13.38
N GLU A 43 -24.39 -16.55 -12.67
CA GLU A 43 -22.97 -16.23 -12.43
C GLU A 43 -22.24 -17.40 -11.75
N THR A 44 -22.94 -18.11 -10.85
CA THR A 44 -22.45 -19.35 -10.22
C THR A 44 -22.20 -20.49 -11.21
N ASN A 45 -22.84 -20.51 -12.37
CA ASN A 45 -22.61 -21.53 -13.38
C ASN A 45 -21.42 -21.25 -14.29
N ILE A 46 -21.15 -19.98 -14.60
CA ILE A 46 -19.97 -19.57 -15.39
C ILE A 46 -18.68 -19.85 -14.60
N GLU A 47 -18.66 -19.55 -13.31
CA GLU A 47 -17.54 -19.93 -12.45
C GLU A 47 -17.35 -21.43 -12.34
N LYS A 48 -18.44 -22.21 -12.25
CA LYS A 48 -18.37 -23.67 -12.28
C LYS A 48 -17.87 -24.20 -13.61
N LEU A 49 -18.29 -23.61 -14.74
CA LEU A 49 -17.81 -24.00 -16.07
C LEU A 49 -16.35 -23.60 -16.31
N LYS A 50 -15.93 -22.41 -15.88
CA LYS A 50 -14.49 -22.04 -15.84
C LYS A 50 -13.69 -23.04 -14.99
N GLN A 51 -14.22 -23.46 -13.84
CA GLN A 51 -13.59 -24.47 -12.99
C GLN A 51 -13.56 -25.86 -13.65
N ILE A 52 -14.63 -26.26 -14.35
CA ILE A 52 -14.68 -27.53 -15.09
C ILE A 52 -13.69 -27.51 -16.27
N THR A 53 -13.60 -26.40 -17.00
CA THR A 53 -12.65 -26.25 -18.10
C THR A 53 -11.21 -26.28 -17.57
N ILE A 54 -10.92 -25.59 -16.47
CA ILE A 54 -9.62 -25.63 -15.79
C ILE A 54 -9.32 -27.04 -15.26
N GLN A 55 -10.32 -27.76 -14.73
CA GLN A 55 -10.16 -29.14 -14.31
C GLN A 55 -9.98 -30.11 -15.49
N ALA A 56 -10.66 -29.88 -16.61
CA ALA A 56 -10.57 -30.73 -17.79
C ALA A 56 -9.29 -30.51 -18.62
N THR A 57 -8.79 -29.27 -18.67
CA THR A 57 -7.57 -28.93 -19.43
C THR A 57 -6.32 -28.95 -18.59
N GLY A 58 -6.44 -28.94 -17.25
CA GLY A 58 -5.29 -28.89 -16.32
C GLY A 58 -4.46 -27.61 -16.39
N SER A 59 -4.73 -26.73 -17.37
CA SER A 59 -3.88 -25.57 -17.65
C SER A 59 -4.40 -24.30 -16.96
N ILE A 60 -3.65 -23.84 -15.98
CA ILE A 60 -3.79 -22.51 -15.40
C ILE A 60 -2.75 -21.62 -16.08
N SER A 61 -3.20 -20.51 -16.69
CA SER A 61 -2.30 -19.64 -17.48
C SER A 61 -1.12 -19.03 -16.70
N TRP A 62 -1.28 -18.88 -15.38
CA TRP A 62 -0.27 -18.23 -14.53
C TRP A 62 0.69 -19.20 -13.83
N ARG A 63 0.51 -20.53 -13.98
CA ARG A 63 1.37 -21.52 -13.35
C ARG A 63 1.56 -22.74 -14.25
N ALA A 64 2.82 -23.08 -14.51
CA ALA A 64 3.14 -24.28 -15.28
C ALA A 64 2.88 -25.55 -14.48
N GLU A 65 2.50 -26.62 -15.18
CA GLU A 65 2.39 -27.96 -14.56
C GLU A 65 3.75 -28.60 -14.35
N GLY A 66 3.81 -29.56 -13.41
CA GLY A 66 5.02 -30.36 -13.17
C GLY A 66 6.13 -29.67 -12.40
N ILE A 67 5.90 -28.49 -11.81
CA ILE A 67 6.87 -27.80 -10.95
C ILE A 67 7.20 -28.69 -9.76
N LYS A 68 8.52 -28.88 -9.51
CA LYS A 68 9.06 -29.65 -8.37
C LYS A 68 10.18 -28.88 -7.69
N TYR A 69 10.07 -28.71 -6.37
CA TYR A 69 11.11 -28.15 -5.52
C TYR A 69 11.58 -29.17 -4.49
N ARG A 70 12.83 -29.10 -4.10
CA ARG A 70 13.39 -29.92 -3.01
C ARG A 70 12.80 -29.55 -1.66
N TYR A 71 12.57 -28.25 -1.44
CA TYR A 71 11.91 -27.68 -0.27
C TYR A 71 10.80 -26.78 -0.73
N ASN A 72 9.63 -26.95 -0.14
CA ASN A 72 8.49 -26.08 -0.38
C ASN A 72 8.56 -24.90 0.60
N GLU A 73 8.64 -23.69 0.04
CA GLU A 73 8.75 -22.45 0.82
C GLU A 73 7.73 -21.43 0.32
N LEU A 74 7.17 -20.68 1.26
CA LEU A 74 6.25 -19.60 0.98
C LEU A 74 6.51 -18.44 1.95
N PHE A 75 6.66 -17.25 1.40
CA PHE A 75 6.85 -16.00 2.15
C PHE A 75 5.75 -15.03 1.76
N ILE A 76 5.23 -14.28 2.75
CA ILE A 76 4.25 -13.22 2.55
C ILE A 76 4.80 -11.95 3.18
N ASP A 77 4.87 -10.89 2.39
CA ASP A 77 5.26 -9.55 2.82
C ASP A 77 4.09 -8.58 2.61
N ILE A 78 3.83 -7.76 3.62
CA ILE A 78 2.92 -6.63 3.53
C ILE A 78 3.78 -5.37 3.39
N ILE A 79 3.66 -4.70 2.26
CA ILE A 79 4.40 -3.48 1.95
C ILE A 79 3.41 -2.33 1.88
N GLU A 80 3.60 -1.33 2.72
CA GLU A 80 2.71 -0.17 2.79
C GLU A 80 3.42 1.14 2.49
N SER A 81 2.74 2.00 1.75
CA SER A 81 3.09 3.39 1.57
C SER A 81 2.10 4.27 2.31
N VAL A 82 2.58 5.01 3.29
CA VAL A 82 1.76 5.91 4.12
C VAL A 82 1.88 7.33 3.55
N ASN A 83 0.78 7.86 3.06
CA ASN A 83 0.68 9.24 2.56
C ASN A 83 -0.04 10.09 3.61
N VAL A 84 0.61 11.14 4.08
CA VAL A 84 0.06 12.01 5.13
C VAL A 84 0.33 13.46 4.82
N LEU A 85 -0.70 14.27 4.95
CA LEU A 85 -0.60 15.72 4.93
C LEU A 85 -0.91 16.26 6.31
N LEU A 86 0.05 16.95 6.90
CA LEU A 86 -0.09 17.57 8.22
C LEU A 86 -0.15 19.10 8.08
N SER A 87 -0.93 19.74 8.94
CA SER A 87 -0.87 21.18 9.13
C SER A 87 0.43 21.57 9.87
N ASN A 88 0.75 22.86 9.89
CA ASN A 88 1.86 23.39 10.69
C ASN A 88 1.72 23.14 12.20
N ARG A 89 0.50 22.88 12.68
CA ARG A 89 0.21 22.54 14.09
C ARG A 89 0.30 21.02 14.36
N GLY A 90 0.62 20.21 13.33
CA GLY A 90 0.70 18.77 13.44
C GLY A 90 -0.67 18.06 13.39
N THR A 91 -1.75 18.76 13.00
CA THR A 91 -3.05 18.15 12.77
C THR A 91 -3.04 17.43 11.44
N VAL A 92 -3.54 16.20 11.40
CA VAL A 92 -3.68 15.42 10.16
C VAL A 92 -4.79 16.05 9.31
N LEU A 93 -4.45 16.54 8.13
CA LEU A 93 -5.39 17.09 7.15
C LEU A 93 -5.89 16.00 6.20
N LYS A 94 -4.99 15.10 5.79
CA LYS A 94 -5.29 13.96 4.95
C LYS A 94 -4.33 12.83 5.30
N SER A 95 -4.84 11.62 5.34
CA SER A 95 -4.02 10.42 5.47
C SER A 95 -4.63 9.28 4.67
N ASP A 96 -3.80 8.54 3.97
CA ASP A 96 -4.17 7.29 3.32
C ASP A 96 -2.97 6.33 3.29
N VAL A 97 -3.29 5.06 3.33
CA VAL A 97 -2.32 3.97 3.20
C VAL A 97 -2.67 3.19 1.95
N VAL A 98 -1.70 3.05 1.07
CA VAL A 98 -1.76 2.11 -0.04
C VAL A 98 -0.85 0.94 0.28
N GLY A 99 -1.43 -0.24 0.37
CA GLY A 99 -0.72 -1.47 0.71
C GLY A 99 -0.77 -2.48 -0.42
N GLN A 100 0.24 -3.32 -0.47
CA GLN A 100 0.32 -4.49 -1.33
C GLN A 100 0.76 -5.70 -0.52
N VAL A 101 0.12 -6.83 -0.80
CA VAL A 101 0.53 -8.12 -0.25
C VAL A 101 1.29 -8.86 -1.34
N VAL A 102 2.58 -9.00 -1.13
CA VAL A 102 3.49 -9.68 -2.05
C VAL A 102 3.80 -11.07 -1.51
N MET A 103 3.74 -12.05 -2.39
CA MET A 103 4.01 -13.44 -2.04
C MET A 103 5.16 -13.97 -2.88
N LYS A 104 6.08 -14.68 -2.23
CA LYS A 104 7.11 -15.46 -2.90
C LYS A 104 6.82 -16.93 -2.65
N THR A 105 6.61 -17.68 -3.73
CA THR A 105 6.26 -19.10 -3.66
C THR A 105 7.28 -19.95 -4.37
N GLN A 106 7.70 -21.04 -3.71
CA GLN A 106 8.47 -22.13 -4.26
C GLN A 106 7.77 -23.41 -3.80
N LEU A 107 6.66 -23.74 -4.45
CA LEU A 107 5.81 -24.85 -4.09
C LEU A 107 5.72 -25.86 -5.23
N SER A 108 5.77 -27.15 -4.90
CA SER A 108 5.65 -28.23 -5.90
C SER A 108 4.18 -28.48 -6.27
N GLY A 109 3.94 -28.84 -7.53
CA GLY A 109 2.60 -29.19 -8.05
C GLY A 109 1.68 -27.97 -8.17
N MET A 110 0.39 -28.16 -7.92
CA MET A 110 -0.70 -27.18 -7.99
C MET A 110 -1.35 -26.97 -6.62
N PRO A 111 -0.62 -26.39 -5.64
CA PRO A 111 -1.12 -26.22 -4.28
C PRO A 111 -2.24 -25.18 -4.23
N GLU A 112 -3.31 -25.47 -3.49
CA GLU A 112 -4.31 -24.48 -3.16
C GLU A 112 -3.91 -23.77 -1.87
N CYS A 113 -3.63 -22.48 -1.97
CA CYS A 113 -3.29 -21.63 -0.83
C CYS A 113 -4.52 -20.89 -0.33
N LYS A 114 -4.62 -20.74 0.98
CA LYS A 114 -5.67 -19.97 1.64
C LYS A 114 -5.09 -19.13 2.75
N PHE A 115 -5.31 -17.80 2.72
CA PHE A 115 -4.97 -16.92 3.83
C PHE A 115 -6.12 -15.98 4.20
N GLY A 116 -6.09 -15.50 5.42
CA GLY A 116 -7.05 -14.53 5.93
C GLY A 116 -6.35 -13.32 6.55
N ILE A 117 -6.98 -12.16 6.41
CA ILE A 117 -6.56 -10.89 7.00
C ILE A 117 -7.51 -10.47 8.13
N ASN A 118 -7.13 -9.49 8.94
CA ASN A 118 -7.91 -8.98 10.07
C ASN A 118 -8.92 -7.89 9.64
N ASP A 119 -9.75 -8.14 8.64
CA ASP A 119 -10.81 -7.22 8.21
C ASP A 119 -12.00 -7.20 9.20
N LYS A 120 -12.61 -6.03 9.40
CA LYS A 120 -13.81 -5.85 10.26
C LYS A 120 -15.01 -6.68 9.83
N LEU A 121 -15.17 -6.88 8.54
CA LEU A 121 -16.29 -7.65 8.00
C LEU A 121 -16.21 -9.12 8.40
N LEU A 122 -15.01 -9.68 8.55
CA LEU A 122 -14.78 -11.04 9.07
C LEU A 122 -15.16 -11.22 10.54
N ILE A 123 -15.10 -10.15 11.32
CA ILE A 123 -15.34 -10.22 12.77
C ILE A 123 -16.84 -10.18 13.06
N ARG A 124 -17.65 -9.54 12.22
CA ARG A 124 -19.11 -9.47 12.38
C ARG A 124 -19.82 -10.80 12.12
N ASP A 125 -19.35 -11.58 11.16
CA ASP A 125 -19.98 -12.87 10.83
C ASP A 125 -19.70 -13.99 11.84
N ASN A 126 -18.65 -13.83 12.67
CA ASN A 126 -18.30 -14.80 13.73
C ASN A 126 -18.88 -14.46 15.12
N THR A 127 -19.58 -13.33 15.29
CA THR A 127 -20.14 -12.89 16.58
C THR A 127 -21.56 -13.38 16.88
N ASN A 128 -22.07 -14.36 16.14
CA ASN A 128 -23.26 -15.15 16.57
C ASN A 128 -22.93 -16.18 17.68
N ALA A 129 -21.71 -16.19 18.20
CA ALA A 129 -21.34 -16.98 19.36
C ALA A 129 -21.31 -16.08 20.61
N ALA A 130 -22.10 -16.45 21.60
CA ALA A 130 -22.30 -15.80 22.88
C ALA A 130 -21.01 -15.52 23.65
N ASP A 131 -21.07 -14.43 24.43
CA ASP A 131 -20.27 -14.12 25.62
C ASP A 131 -18.80 -13.73 25.51
N GLY A 132 -18.56 -12.46 25.77
CA GLY A 132 -17.50 -12.03 26.69
C GLY A 132 -16.10 -11.78 26.14
N GLU A 133 -15.79 -12.00 24.87
CA GLU A 133 -14.42 -11.75 24.37
C GLU A 133 -14.28 -10.37 23.75
N LYS A 134 -13.18 -9.71 24.16
CA LYS A 134 -12.74 -8.38 23.72
C LYS A 134 -12.92 -8.21 22.21
N GLN A 135 -13.75 -7.27 21.81
CA GLN A 135 -13.92 -6.85 20.42
C GLN A 135 -12.54 -6.66 19.77
N GLN A 136 -12.12 -7.63 18.98
CA GLN A 136 -10.93 -7.47 18.17
C GLN A 136 -11.22 -6.36 17.16
N LYS A 137 -10.48 -5.25 17.28
CA LYS A 137 -10.55 -4.11 16.36
C LYS A 137 -10.16 -4.58 14.95
N GLY A 138 -11.15 -4.93 14.15
CA GLY A 138 -10.95 -5.18 12.73
C GLY A 138 -10.65 -3.88 11.99
N ILE A 139 -10.01 -3.97 10.84
CA ILE A 139 -9.65 -2.86 9.97
C ILE A 139 -10.72 -2.72 8.89
N GLN A 140 -11.08 -1.49 8.56
CA GLN A 140 -11.93 -1.20 7.43
C GLN A 140 -11.05 -0.89 6.23
N ILE A 141 -11.12 -1.73 5.21
CA ILE A 141 -10.43 -1.55 3.94
C ILE A 141 -11.41 -0.89 2.97
N ASP A 142 -10.98 0.20 2.32
CA ASP A 142 -11.84 1.00 1.43
C ASP A 142 -11.90 0.41 0.03
N ASP A 143 -10.77 -0.09 -0.49
CA ASP A 143 -10.65 -0.67 -1.82
C ASP A 143 -9.66 -1.84 -1.81
N ILE A 144 -10.00 -2.91 -2.53
CA ILE A 144 -9.16 -4.10 -2.68
C ILE A 144 -9.17 -4.53 -4.15
N LYS A 145 -7.97 -4.79 -4.67
CA LYS A 145 -7.78 -5.43 -5.98
C LYS A 145 -6.99 -6.72 -5.80
N PHE A 146 -7.44 -7.77 -6.43
CA PHE A 146 -6.80 -9.08 -6.36
C PHE A 146 -6.12 -9.46 -7.67
N HIS A 147 -5.08 -10.27 -7.55
CA HIS A 147 -4.49 -10.96 -8.70
C HIS A 147 -5.50 -11.94 -9.30
N GLN A 148 -5.44 -12.16 -10.61
CA GLN A 148 -6.34 -13.05 -11.36
C GLN A 148 -6.41 -14.49 -10.81
N CYS A 149 -5.38 -14.94 -10.08
CA CYS A 149 -5.38 -16.27 -9.48
C CYS A 149 -6.36 -16.42 -8.30
N VAL A 150 -6.85 -15.31 -7.71
CA VAL A 150 -7.72 -15.33 -6.53
C VAL A 150 -9.17 -15.65 -6.92
N ARG A 151 -9.78 -16.58 -6.17
CA ARG A 151 -11.18 -16.98 -6.35
C ARG A 151 -12.12 -16.02 -5.61
N LEU A 152 -12.64 -15.01 -6.30
CA LEU A 152 -13.47 -13.95 -5.73
C LEU A 152 -14.75 -14.46 -5.06
N GLY A 153 -15.43 -15.43 -5.65
CA GLY A 153 -16.68 -15.98 -5.09
C GLY A 153 -16.55 -16.64 -3.70
N ARG A 154 -15.34 -17.04 -3.31
CA ARG A 154 -15.05 -17.47 -1.93
C ARG A 154 -14.76 -16.28 -1.01
N PHE A 155 -14.08 -15.27 -1.54
CA PHE A 155 -13.81 -14.05 -0.77
C PHE A 155 -15.10 -13.34 -0.34
N ASP A 156 -16.09 -13.25 -1.21
CA ASP A 156 -17.37 -12.60 -0.90
C ASP A 156 -18.15 -13.31 0.20
N ARG A 157 -18.05 -14.64 0.31
CA ARG A 157 -18.73 -15.42 1.34
C ARG A 157 -17.98 -15.49 2.66
N ASP A 158 -16.71 -15.90 2.59
CA ASP A 158 -15.92 -16.27 3.79
C ASP A 158 -14.82 -15.25 4.08
N ARG A 159 -14.68 -14.21 3.26
CA ARG A 159 -13.56 -13.25 3.29
C ARG A 159 -12.18 -13.95 3.31
N SER A 160 -12.13 -15.17 2.83
CA SER A 160 -10.90 -15.93 2.72
C SER A 160 -10.33 -15.82 1.32
N ILE A 161 -9.05 -15.49 1.23
CA ILE A 161 -8.33 -15.34 -0.03
C ILE A 161 -7.81 -16.72 -0.41
N THR A 162 -8.46 -17.37 -1.37
CA THR A 162 -8.14 -18.75 -1.83
C THR A 162 -7.68 -18.67 -3.29
N PHE A 163 -6.53 -19.31 -3.60
CA PHE A 163 -5.93 -19.26 -4.93
C PHE A 163 -4.93 -20.37 -5.15
N ILE A 164 -4.59 -20.63 -6.40
CA ILE A 164 -3.41 -21.39 -6.79
C ILE A 164 -2.33 -20.36 -7.18
N PRO A 165 -1.22 -20.27 -6.44
CA PRO A 165 -0.25 -19.20 -6.64
C PRO A 165 0.52 -19.37 -7.95
N PRO A 166 0.86 -18.27 -8.65
CA PRO A 166 1.96 -18.26 -9.59
C PRO A 166 3.26 -18.77 -8.95
N ASP A 167 4.21 -19.21 -9.74
CA ASP A 167 5.51 -19.59 -9.23
C ASP A 167 6.42 -18.36 -9.13
N GLY A 168 7.19 -18.26 -8.05
CA GLY A 168 8.09 -17.14 -7.79
C GLY A 168 7.43 -15.97 -7.04
N LEU A 169 7.83 -14.75 -7.39
CA LEU A 169 7.39 -13.51 -6.73
C LEU A 169 6.21 -12.90 -7.49
N PHE A 170 5.11 -12.64 -6.80
CA PHE A 170 3.94 -11.96 -7.37
C PHE A 170 3.17 -11.17 -6.31
N GLU A 171 2.37 -10.21 -6.77
CA GLU A 171 1.47 -9.43 -5.94
C GLU A 171 0.10 -10.13 -5.87
N VAL A 172 -0.31 -10.56 -4.67
CA VAL A 172 -1.60 -11.25 -4.46
C VAL A 172 -2.76 -10.27 -4.46
N MET A 173 -2.56 -9.13 -3.80
CA MET A 173 -3.57 -8.10 -3.69
C MET A 173 -2.96 -6.73 -3.39
N THR A 174 -3.65 -5.68 -3.83
CA THR A 174 -3.46 -4.31 -3.37
C THR A 174 -4.67 -3.86 -2.57
N TYR A 175 -4.46 -2.96 -1.64
CA TYR A 175 -5.54 -2.40 -0.82
C TYR A 175 -5.29 -0.95 -0.46
N ARG A 176 -6.37 -0.25 -0.09
CA ARG A 176 -6.32 1.12 0.39
C ARG A 176 -7.10 1.24 1.69
N VAL A 177 -6.53 2.00 2.63
CA VAL A 177 -7.15 2.33 3.93
C VAL A 177 -7.03 3.83 4.15
N SER A 178 -8.14 4.49 4.47
CA SER A 178 -8.18 5.93 4.77
C SER A 178 -8.57 6.24 6.21
N GLN A 179 -8.98 5.24 6.97
CA GLN A 179 -9.46 5.42 8.34
C GLN A 179 -8.56 4.73 9.37
N SER A 180 -8.46 5.35 10.55
CA SER A 180 -7.73 4.77 11.71
C SER A 180 -6.27 4.41 11.40
N ILE A 181 -5.58 5.27 10.64
CA ILE A 181 -4.19 5.06 10.25
C ILE A 181 -3.26 5.33 11.44
N ASN A 182 -2.35 4.40 11.70
CA ASN A 182 -1.28 4.56 12.66
C ASN A 182 -0.09 5.25 11.99
N LEU A 183 0.22 6.46 12.39
CA LEU A 183 1.36 7.19 11.86
C LEU A 183 2.63 6.78 12.60
N PRO A 184 3.71 6.38 11.90
CA PRO A 184 4.95 5.99 12.57
C PRO A 184 5.73 7.18 13.17
N PHE A 185 5.53 8.39 12.61
CA PHE A 185 6.24 9.58 13.05
C PHE A 185 5.29 10.77 13.26
N LYS A 186 5.68 11.61 14.22
CA LYS A 186 5.14 12.95 14.40
C LYS A 186 6.25 13.95 14.16
N ILE A 187 6.01 14.89 13.25
CA ILE A 187 6.92 16.01 12.97
C ILE A 187 6.30 17.30 13.47
N THR A 188 7.08 18.10 14.16
CA THR A 188 6.65 19.40 14.68
C THR A 188 7.69 20.45 14.30
N PRO A 189 7.47 21.20 13.21
CA PRO A 189 8.37 22.26 12.80
C PRO A 189 8.03 23.57 13.53
N VAL A 190 9.07 24.28 13.95
CA VAL A 190 9.01 25.67 14.37
C VAL A 190 9.96 26.44 13.46
N ILE A 191 9.43 27.32 12.65
CA ILE A 191 10.19 28.14 11.69
C ILE A 191 9.91 29.61 12.03
N GLN A 192 10.95 30.33 12.42
CA GLN A 192 10.88 31.72 12.78
C GLN A 192 11.67 32.58 11.78
N GLU A 193 11.03 33.58 11.23
CA GLU A 193 11.62 34.49 10.27
C GLU A 193 12.01 35.79 11.02
N PHE A 194 13.24 36.26 10.77
CA PHE A 194 13.77 37.52 11.26
C PHE A 194 14.13 38.38 10.04
N PRO A 195 13.17 39.13 9.50
CA PRO A 195 13.39 39.93 8.28
C PRO A 195 14.49 40.99 8.44
N ASP A 196 14.57 41.61 9.62
CA ASP A 196 15.56 42.66 9.89
C ASP A 196 16.99 42.12 9.87
N ASP A 197 17.15 40.85 10.26
CA ASP A 197 18.48 40.20 10.30
C ASP A 197 18.76 39.34 9.05
N ASN A 198 17.82 39.29 8.09
CA ASN A 198 17.90 38.43 6.92
C ASN A 198 18.20 36.98 7.26
N ARG A 199 17.53 36.43 8.27
CA ARG A 199 17.73 35.06 8.73
C ARG A 199 16.44 34.36 9.03
N ILE A 200 16.47 33.03 8.91
CA ILE A 200 15.37 32.13 9.31
C ILE A 200 15.92 31.07 10.25
N GLU A 201 15.28 30.90 11.40
CA GLU A 201 15.63 29.89 12.38
C GLU A 201 14.69 28.67 12.21
N TYR A 202 15.29 27.50 12.21
CA TYR A 202 14.61 26.22 12.08
C TYR A 202 14.81 25.41 13.35
N SER A 203 13.71 24.92 13.91
CA SER A 203 13.70 23.92 14.97
C SER A 203 12.69 22.84 14.55
N VAL A 204 13.17 21.70 14.08
CA VAL A 204 12.32 20.61 13.59
C VAL A 204 12.46 19.43 14.51
N LYS A 205 11.38 19.16 15.24
CA LYS A 205 11.26 18.03 16.16
C LYS A 205 10.66 16.83 15.44
N LEU A 206 11.30 15.69 15.55
CA LEU A 206 10.86 14.41 15.01
C LEU A 206 10.72 13.40 16.15
N ARG A 207 9.53 12.83 16.33
CA ARG A 207 9.25 11.78 17.32
C ARG A 207 8.75 10.53 16.64
N ALA A 208 9.33 9.36 17.00
CA ALA A 208 8.82 8.06 16.62
C ALA A 208 7.64 7.66 17.54
N ILE A 209 6.56 7.10 16.95
CA ILE A 209 5.34 6.69 17.67
C ILE A 209 5.22 5.16 17.71
N PHE A 210 6.13 4.43 17.09
CA PHE A 210 6.18 2.97 17.16
C PHE A 210 7.01 2.49 18.36
N GLU A 211 6.84 1.22 18.73
CA GLU A 211 7.44 0.63 19.92
C GLU A 211 8.96 0.74 19.96
N HIS A 212 9.51 0.86 21.17
CA HIS A 212 10.95 0.97 21.41
C HIS A 212 11.76 -0.22 20.87
N SER A 213 11.16 -1.42 20.79
CA SER A 213 11.76 -2.62 20.22
C SER A 213 12.07 -2.49 18.73
N ASN A 214 11.33 -1.65 18.03
CA ASN A 214 11.44 -1.42 16.58
C ASN A 214 12.33 -0.22 16.26
N PHE A 215 12.75 -0.14 15.01
CA PHE A 215 13.51 1.00 14.51
C PHE A 215 13.15 1.31 13.07
N ALA A 216 13.27 2.57 12.69
CA ALA A 216 13.18 3.00 11.31
C ALA A 216 14.57 3.09 10.67
N ASN A 217 14.64 2.72 9.40
CA ASN A 217 15.86 2.82 8.59
C ASN A 217 15.75 3.96 7.59
N ASN A 218 16.92 4.53 7.26
CA ASN A 218 17.06 5.48 6.18
C ASN A 218 16.06 6.66 6.25
N VAL A 219 15.86 7.20 7.45
CA VAL A 219 15.00 8.36 7.63
C VAL A 219 15.67 9.59 7.04
N VAL A 220 14.99 10.23 6.10
CA VAL A 220 15.46 11.45 5.43
C VAL A 220 14.37 12.51 5.53
N VAL A 221 14.67 13.60 6.24
CA VAL A 221 13.77 14.75 6.33
C VAL A 221 14.32 15.87 5.46
N LYS A 222 13.51 16.34 4.51
CA LYS A 222 13.83 17.44 3.60
C LYS A 222 13.10 18.70 4.10
N ILE A 223 13.84 19.65 4.62
CA ILE A 223 13.31 20.89 5.16
C ILE A 223 13.62 21.99 4.13
N PRO A 224 12.60 22.58 3.48
CA PRO A 224 12.82 23.59 2.47
C PRO A 224 13.36 24.88 3.08
N VAL A 225 14.22 25.56 2.31
CA VAL A 225 14.71 26.90 2.59
C VAL A 225 14.48 27.81 1.40
N PRO A 226 14.42 29.14 1.57
CA PRO A 226 14.28 30.06 0.45
C PRO A 226 15.42 29.93 -0.57
N SER A 227 15.12 30.23 -1.83
CA SER A 227 16.11 30.17 -2.92
C SER A 227 17.26 31.16 -2.77
N ASN A 228 17.03 32.29 -2.08
CA ASN A 228 18.02 33.30 -1.75
C ASN A 228 18.88 32.97 -0.50
N THR A 229 18.86 31.72 -0.03
CA THR A 229 19.68 31.29 1.10
C THR A 229 21.15 31.25 0.71
N ALA A 230 21.97 32.07 1.36
CA ALA A 230 23.41 32.10 1.14
C ALA A 230 24.11 30.91 1.79
N ASN A 231 23.77 30.62 3.04
CA ASN A 231 24.31 29.49 3.79
C ASN A 231 23.36 29.05 4.89
N VAL A 232 23.56 27.84 5.38
CA VAL A 232 22.85 27.31 6.54
C VAL A 232 23.83 26.78 7.56
N LYS A 233 23.73 27.28 8.79
CA LYS A 233 24.45 26.75 9.95
C LYS A 233 23.53 25.81 10.73
N ILE A 234 23.95 24.57 10.90
CA ILE A 234 23.23 23.57 11.69
C ILE A 234 23.93 23.45 13.04
N TYR A 235 23.22 23.75 14.11
CA TYR A 235 23.78 23.77 15.47
C TYR A 235 23.71 22.39 16.14
N GLY A 236 22.69 21.61 15.81
CA GLY A 236 22.51 20.25 16.34
C GLY A 236 21.46 19.47 15.55
N ALA A 237 21.65 18.17 15.48
CA ALA A 237 20.73 17.26 14.83
C ALA A 237 20.20 16.17 15.79
N GLY A 238 20.61 16.21 17.08
CA GLY A 238 20.27 15.18 18.07
C GLY A 238 20.76 13.80 17.66
N ILE A 239 20.41 13.36 16.45
CA ILE A 239 20.83 12.12 15.81
C ILE A 239 21.03 12.34 14.31
N GLY A 240 21.90 11.56 13.70
CA GLY A 240 22.16 11.62 12.25
C GLY A 240 22.98 12.84 11.83
N LYS A 241 22.80 13.26 10.59
CA LYS A 241 23.54 14.40 10.01
C LYS A 241 22.59 15.31 9.24
N GLY A 242 22.59 16.60 9.60
CA GLY A 242 21.98 17.65 8.81
C GLY A 242 23.01 18.24 7.83
N LYS A 243 22.60 18.46 6.59
CA LYS A 243 23.43 19.12 5.57
C LYS A 243 22.54 20.02 4.70
N TYR A 244 23.03 21.21 4.40
CA TYR A 244 22.40 22.07 3.41
C TYR A 244 22.77 21.61 2.00
N GLU A 245 21.79 21.45 1.14
CA GLU A 245 21.92 21.13 -0.28
C GLU A 245 21.37 22.30 -1.11
N PRO A 246 22.25 23.22 -1.59
CA PRO A 246 21.83 24.42 -2.33
C PRO A 246 21.04 24.10 -3.60
N ASP A 247 21.46 23.06 -4.34
CA ASP A 247 20.83 22.64 -5.59
C ASP A 247 19.35 22.28 -5.43
N LYS A 248 18.96 21.82 -4.23
CA LYS A 248 17.59 21.44 -3.88
C LYS A 248 16.88 22.47 -3.01
N SER A 249 17.56 23.57 -2.67
CA SER A 249 17.07 24.60 -1.74
C SER A 249 16.48 23.98 -0.47
N CYS A 250 17.19 23.04 0.15
CA CYS A 250 16.71 22.36 1.35
C CYS A 250 17.84 21.95 2.31
N ILE A 251 17.46 21.80 3.58
CA ILE A 251 18.27 21.11 4.58
C ILE A 251 17.87 19.63 4.54
N MET A 252 18.84 18.76 4.32
CA MET A 252 18.66 17.31 4.34
C MET A 252 19.13 16.78 5.69
N TRP A 253 18.18 16.26 6.48
CA TRP A 253 18.49 15.55 7.72
C TRP A 253 18.41 14.07 7.50
N ARG A 254 19.57 13.37 7.51
CA ARG A 254 19.68 11.93 7.24
C ARG A 254 20.00 11.17 8.51
N ILE A 255 19.18 10.20 8.84
CA ILE A 255 19.30 9.34 10.00
C ILE A 255 19.29 7.89 9.51
N LYS A 256 20.40 7.18 9.73
CA LYS A 256 20.52 5.77 9.28
C LYS A 256 19.56 4.84 10.03
N LYS A 257 19.49 5.02 11.35
CA LYS A 257 18.65 4.20 12.23
C LYS A 257 18.03 5.09 13.29
N PHE A 258 16.69 5.06 13.39
CA PHE A 258 15.90 5.84 14.35
C PHE A 258 15.18 4.86 15.27
N GLN A 259 15.45 4.90 16.56
CA GLN A 259 14.85 4.01 17.55
C GLN A 259 13.41 4.44 17.84
N GLY A 260 12.52 3.46 18.05
CA GLY A 260 11.15 3.73 18.46
C GLY A 260 11.04 4.44 19.80
N ASP A 261 9.95 5.16 20.00
CA ASP A 261 9.63 5.99 21.17
C ASP A 261 10.71 7.03 21.54
N GLN A 262 11.58 7.39 20.59
CA GLN A 262 12.59 8.44 20.75
C GLN A 262 12.17 9.72 20.05
N GLU A 263 12.72 10.82 20.52
CA GLU A 263 12.50 12.16 20.00
C GLU A 263 13.84 12.87 19.79
N TYR A 264 14.01 13.48 18.62
CA TYR A 264 15.19 14.27 18.30
C TYR A 264 14.81 15.57 17.63
N ILE A 265 15.66 16.56 17.78
CA ILE A 265 15.45 17.92 17.26
C ILE A 265 16.64 18.30 16.39
N LEU A 266 16.35 18.79 15.20
CA LEU A 266 17.32 19.48 14.36
C LEU A 266 17.12 20.97 14.51
N THR A 267 18.20 21.70 14.82
CA THR A 267 18.22 23.16 14.91
C THR A 267 19.23 23.75 13.93
N GLY A 268 18.85 24.83 13.30
CA GLY A 268 19.74 25.51 12.35
C GLY A 268 19.26 26.92 12.01
N VAL A 269 20.11 27.68 11.37
CA VAL A 269 19.86 29.06 10.92
C VAL A 269 20.24 29.16 9.44
N ALA A 270 19.31 29.60 8.61
CA ALA A 270 19.55 29.99 7.24
C ALA A 270 19.75 31.49 7.16
N ASN A 271 20.87 31.93 6.60
CA ASN A 271 21.14 33.34 6.32
C ASN A 271 20.76 33.64 4.86
N LEU A 272 20.01 34.71 4.67
CA LEU A 272 19.46 35.09 3.37
C LEU A 272 20.29 36.22 2.74
N VAL A 273 20.33 36.24 1.42
CA VAL A 273 20.84 37.35 0.64
C VAL A 273 19.71 38.35 0.41
N ASN A 274 19.95 39.62 0.65
CA ASN A 274 18.95 40.67 0.44
C ASN A 274 18.79 40.96 -1.07
N THR A 275 17.67 40.57 -1.65
CA THR A 275 17.36 40.81 -3.07
C THR A 275 16.17 41.76 -3.17
N LYS A 276 16.36 42.90 -3.85
CA LYS A 276 15.37 44.02 -3.90
C LYS A 276 14.00 43.69 -4.53
N ASN A 277 13.80 42.45 -5.08
CA ASN A 277 12.60 42.08 -5.84
C ASN A 277 12.07 40.65 -5.51
N GLU A 278 12.15 40.21 -4.26
CA GLU A 278 11.68 38.87 -3.95
C GLU A 278 10.18 38.79 -3.71
N LYS A 279 9.57 37.79 -4.37
CA LYS A 279 8.23 37.30 -4.03
C LYS A 279 8.29 36.65 -2.65
N ALA A 280 7.26 36.86 -1.83
CA ALA A 280 7.15 36.22 -0.52
C ALA A 280 7.36 34.69 -0.66
N TRP A 281 8.24 34.14 0.20
CA TRP A 281 8.52 32.70 0.20
C TRP A 281 7.27 31.90 0.56
N GLN A 282 6.83 31.02 -0.35
CA GLN A 282 5.57 30.25 -0.21
C GLN A 282 5.64 29.10 0.80
N LYS A 283 6.79 28.86 1.47
CA LYS A 283 6.99 27.80 2.45
C LYS A 283 6.54 26.43 1.94
N PRO A 284 7.29 25.78 1.04
CA PRO A 284 6.98 24.43 0.58
C PRO A 284 6.89 23.45 1.76
N PRO A 285 6.16 22.34 1.64
CA PRO A 285 6.01 21.38 2.72
C PRO A 285 7.34 20.70 3.06
N ILE A 286 7.54 20.41 4.34
CA ILE A 286 8.58 19.48 4.79
C ILE A 286 8.17 18.08 4.33
N THR A 287 9.09 17.37 3.68
CA THR A 287 8.85 16.00 3.25
C THR A 287 9.76 15.03 3.99
N MET A 288 9.28 13.81 4.20
CA MET A 288 10.01 12.77 4.91
C MET A 288 9.92 11.45 4.18
N GLU A 289 11.05 10.76 4.07
CA GLU A 289 11.17 9.39 3.55
C GLU A 289 11.70 8.49 4.66
N PHE A 290 11.15 7.30 4.81
CA PHE A 290 11.55 6.36 5.87
C PHE A 290 11.16 4.93 5.53
N GLN A 291 11.75 3.97 6.23
CA GLN A 291 11.37 2.56 6.21
C GLN A 291 11.26 2.06 7.65
N VAL A 292 10.12 1.52 8.05
CA VAL A 292 9.89 0.94 9.38
C VAL A 292 9.57 -0.53 9.23
N PRO A 293 10.55 -1.45 9.39
CA PRO A 293 10.29 -2.89 9.34
C PRO A 293 9.30 -3.30 10.43
N MET A 294 8.50 -4.32 10.15
CA MET A 294 7.52 -4.91 11.09
C MET A 294 6.44 -3.94 11.60
N PHE A 295 6.19 -2.88 10.85
CA PHE A 295 5.15 -1.89 11.14
C PHE A 295 4.17 -1.78 9.98
N THR A 296 2.89 -1.75 10.28
CA THR A 296 1.82 -1.47 9.30
C THR A 296 1.01 -0.26 9.75
N GLY A 297 0.94 0.76 8.90
CA GLY A 297 0.19 1.99 9.16
C GLY A 297 -1.32 1.74 9.16
N SER A 298 -1.81 0.84 8.32
CA SER A 298 -3.21 0.39 8.30
C SER A 298 -3.55 -0.55 9.46
N GLY A 299 -2.54 -1.23 10.03
CA GLY A 299 -2.71 -2.32 10.97
C GLY A 299 -3.16 -3.65 10.34
N VAL A 300 -3.13 -3.78 9.01
CA VAL A 300 -3.41 -5.04 8.30
C VAL A 300 -2.41 -6.10 8.73
N ARG A 301 -2.91 -7.31 9.03
CA ARG A 301 -2.10 -8.46 9.43
C ARG A 301 -2.66 -9.74 8.81
N VAL A 302 -1.77 -10.63 8.41
CA VAL A 302 -2.16 -11.99 8.04
C VAL A 302 -2.47 -12.77 9.32
N ARG A 303 -3.69 -13.30 9.42
CA ARG A 303 -4.15 -14.09 10.58
C ARG A 303 -3.76 -15.55 10.49
N TYR A 304 -3.87 -16.11 9.29
CA TYR A 304 -3.51 -17.50 9.03
C TYR A 304 -3.13 -17.68 7.56
N LEU A 305 -2.31 -18.68 7.32
CA LEU A 305 -1.96 -19.21 6.01
C LEU A 305 -2.10 -20.74 6.06
N ARG A 306 -2.74 -21.31 5.06
CA ARG A 306 -2.89 -22.75 4.84
C ARG A 306 -2.52 -23.09 3.41
N ILE A 307 -1.86 -24.20 3.23
CA ILE A 307 -1.47 -24.78 1.94
C ILE A 307 -2.08 -26.18 1.88
#